data_bb32b612ea563944c6f97858e6c35a7e
#
_entry.id   bb32b612ea563944c6f97858e6c35a7e
#
_cell.length_a   1.000
_cell.length_b   1.000
_cell.length_c   1.000
_cell.angle_alpha   90.00
_cell.angle_beta   90.00
_cell.angle_gamma   90.00
#
_symmetry.space_group_name_H-M   'P 1'
#
loop_
_entity.id
_entity.type
_entity.pdbx_description
1 polymer ?
#
loop_
_entity_poly.entity_id
_entity_poly.type
_entity_poly.pdbx_seq_one_letter_code
_entity_poly.pdbx_strand_id
1 'polypeptide(L)'
;PPPAHNPLYLSSAASDVYKRQAYNAALPILTEYGTELSQNARLQQAYARVDGGLPADASEARRNAVAHALRDFHLAGVDLPEHEKQRFREIMQSLAAIQADFDHRIQDASDAWALPVDDADELEGLSTQVLQRAAAEASRRGREGWLLTLDYPTYHAVMTHAENRGLRETFYHGWVTRASDQGANAEWDNSDNIDRILALRHEAANLVGFRNYAEYSLATKMAESPEQVIEFLRDLASHSRLAAEAELAELRDFSGMVVEPWDVSFLLEKLKQEKFSISNEALRQYFPATMVVSGLFELASRLYDVEFASDPDVVTWHEDALYYRVRNRGGEEIGGFYTDLFARSGKRTGAWVDDCVNRKNLNGSATLPVGFLVCNFSPPDERGQSLLTHDDVVTVFHEFGH
;
A
#
# COMPACT_ATOMS: atom_id res chain seq x y z
N PRO A 1 9.30 -12.48 19.84
CA PRO A 1 9.77 -11.35 19.06
C PRO A 1 8.53 -10.59 18.61
N PRO A 2 8.53 -9.27 18.61
CA PRO A 2 7.52 -8.60 17.83
C PRO A 2 7.63 -9.13 16.41
N PRO A 3 6.54 -9.32 15.66
CA PRO A 3 6.66 -9.52 14.24
C PRO A 3 7.60 -8.43 13.74
N ALA A 4 8.52 -8.79 12.86
CA ALA A 4 9.39 -7.80 12.27
C ALA A 4 8.47 -6.79 11.62
N HIS A 5 8.21 -5.67 12.33
CA HIS A 5 7.50 -4.54 11.77
C HIS A 5 8.30 -4.19 10.53
N ASN A 6 7.70 -4.39 9.38
CA ASN A 6 8.38 -4.07 8.14
C ASN A 6 8.59 -2.56 8.17
N PRO A 7 9.81 -2.04 8.38
CA PRO A 7 10.04 -0.62 8.50
C PRO A 7 9.64 0.15 7.24
N LEU A 8 9.36 -0.58 6.15
CA LEU A 8 8.85 -0.02 4.90
C LEU A 8 7.51 0.71 5.04
N TYR A 9 6.67 0.32 6.01
CA TYR A 9 5.37 0.97 6.17
C TYR A 9 5.47 2.35 6.83
N LEU A 10 6.49 2.62 7.63
CA LEU A 10 6.71 3.93 8.22
C LEU A 10 7.18 4.98 7.20
N SER A 11 7.78 4.56 6.06
CA SER A 11 8.21 5.49 5.00
C SER A 11 7.04 6.14 4.27
N SER A 12 5.88 5.49 4.26
CA SER A 12 4.68 5.98 3.59
C SER A 12 4.13 7.27 4.18
N ALA A 13 4.47 7.58 5.44
CA ALA A 13 4.13 8.84 6.09
C ALA A 13 5.17 9.96 5.83
N ALA A 14 6.28 9.66 5.15
CA ALA A 14 7.33 10.63 4.85
C ALA A 14 6.93 11.55 3.69
N SER A 15 6.04 12.50 3.98
CA SER A 15 5.50 13.47 3.02
C SER A 15 6.41 14.65 2.72
N ASP A 16 7.62 14.68 3.31
CA ASP A 16 8.60 15.75 3.08
C ASP A 16 10.05 15.23 3.21
N VAL A 17 10.99 16.02 2.68
CA VAL A 17 12.44 15.69 2.65
C VAL A 17 13.00 15.43 4.04
N TYR A 18 12.58 16.17 5.05
CA TYR A 18 13.09 16.03 6.42
C TYR A 18 12.61 14.75 7.07
N LYS A 19 11.35 14.36 6.86
CA LYS A 19 10.81 13.10 7.36
C LYS A 19 11.49 11.92 6.69
N ARG A 20 11.70 11.98 5.36
CA ARG A 20 12.47 10.97 4.61
C ARG A 20 13.90 10.83 5.16
N GLN A 21 14.58 11.95 5.45
CA GLN A 21 15.93 11.92 6.05
C GLN A 21 15.92 11.28 7.44
N ALA A 22 14.97 11.65 8.30
CA ALA A 22 14.83 11.07 9.63
C ALA A 22 14.54 9.56 9.57
N TYR A 23 13.67 9.14 8.66
CA TYR A 23 13.38 7.73 8.41
C TYR A 23 14.63 6.97 7.97
N ASN A 24 15.36 7.48 6.97
CA ASN A 24 16.57 6.85 6.45
C ASN A 24 17.68 6.76 7.51
N ALA A 25 17.74 7.72 8.43
CA ALA A 25 18.68 7.68 9.56
C ALA A 25 18.27 6.65 10.64
N ALA A 26 16.97 6.46 10.87
CA ALA A 26 16.45 5.52 11.85
C ALA A 26 16.45 4.06 11.34
N LEU A 27 16.26 3.84 10.04
CA LEU A 27 16.11 2.52 9.43
C LEU A 27 17.26 1.55 9.74
N PRO A 28 18.56 1.91 9.61
CA PRO A 28 19.66 1.02 9.96
C PRO A 28 19.66 0.63 11.44
N ILE A 29 19.37 1.59 12.33
CA ILE A 29 19.34 1.38 13.79
C ILE A 29 18.22 0.39 14.15
N LEU A 30 17.03 0.55 13.58
CA LEU A 30 15.89 -0.32 13.80
C LEU A 30 16.14 -1.72 13.24
N THR A 31 16.76 -1.82 12.05
CA THR A 31 17.09 -3.09 11.41
C THR A 31 18.15 -3.85 12.24
N GLU A 32 19.19 -3.16 12.72
CA GLU A 32 20.22 -3.73 13.58
C GLU A 32 19.60 -4.25 14.88
N TYR A 33 18.84 -3.42 15.60
CA TYR A 33 18.17 -3.81 16.83
C TYR A 33 17.23 -5.02 16.63
N GLY A 34 16.42 -5.00 15.58
CA GLY A 34 15.52 -6.11 15.27
C GLY A 34 16.27 -7.41 15.00
N THR A 35 17.38 -7.33 14.26
CA THR A 35 18.22 -8.50 13.95
C THR A 35 18.96 -9.01 15.17
N GLU A 36 19.53 -8.13 16.02
CA GLU A 36 20.14 -8.54 17.29
C GLU A 36 19.15 -9.26 18.20
N LEU A 37 17.93 -8.72 18.31
CA LEU A 37 16.89 -9.32 19.14
C LEU A 37 16.48 -10.71 18.62
N SER A 38 16.25 -10.85 17.31
CA SER A 38 15.83 -12.09 16.68
C SER A 38 16.95 -13.14 16.60
N GLN A 39 18.21 -12.74 16.65
CA GLN A 39 19.38 -13.65 16.74
C GLN A 39 19.86 -13.88 18.18
N ASN A 40 19.11 -13.43 19.20
CA ASN A 40 19.50 -13.61 20.59
C ASN A 40 19.27 -15.04 21.08
N ALA A 41 20.35 -15.84 21.11
CA ALA A 41 20.30 -17.23 21.54
C ALA A 41 19.81 -17.42 22.99
N ARG A 42 20.09 -16.44 23.89
CA ARG A 42 19.60 -16.52 25.28
C ARG A 42 18.09 -16.35 25.36
N LEU A 43 17.55 -15.47 24.53
CA LEU A 43 16.11 -15.25 24.43
C LEU A 43 15.43 -16.46 23.80
N GLN A 44 15.96 -17.00 22.70
CA GLN A 44 15.47 -18.23 22.09
C GLN A 44 15.46 -19.40 23.09
N GLN A 45 16.54 -19.61 23.88
CA GLN A 45 16.56 -20.63 24.91
C GLN A 45 15.53 -20.41 26.02
N ALA A 46 15.21 -19.14 26.35
CA ALA A 46 14.15 -18.86 27.31
C ALA A 46 12.78 -19.30 26.74
N TYR A 47 12.49 -19.02 25.46
CA TYR A 47 11.28 -19.53 24.79
C TYR A 47 11.24 -21.05 24.73
N ALA A 48 12.36 -21.72 24.43
CA ALA A 48 12.44 -23.17 24.40
C ALA A 48 12.18 -23.80 25.81
N ARG A 49 12.64 -23.15 26.89
CA ARG A 49 12.28 -23.58 28.26
C ARG A 49 10.79 -23.40 28.56
N VAL A 50 10.18 -22.32 28.07
CA VAL A 50 8.72 -22.10 28.19
C VAL A 50 7.95 -23.16 27.44
N ASP A 51 8.38 -23.51 26.21
CA ASP A 51 7.78 -24.57 25.40
C ASP A 51 7.80 -25.93 26.14
N GLY A 52 8.97 -26.34 26.61
CA GLY A 52 9.13 -27.58 27.36
C GLY A 52 8.43 -27.62 28.72
N GLY A 53 8.06 -26.48 29.27
CA GLY A 53 7.33 -26.34 30.54
C GLY A 53 5.83 -26.02 30.35
N LEU A 54 5.29 -26.03 29.15
CA LEU A 54 3.88 -25.77 28.93
C LEU A 54 3.01 -26.87 29.56
N PRO A 55 1.96 -26.52 30.33
CA PRO A 55 1.01 -27.47 30.84
C PRO A 55 0.30 -28.25 29.72
N ALA A 56 -0.08 -29.50 29.98
CA ALA A 56 -0.78 -30.34 29.01
C ALA A 56 -2.13 -29.71 28.55
N ASP A 57 -2.76 -28.92 29.41
CA ASP A 57 -4.00 -28.19 29.18
C ASP A 57 -3.78 -26.74 28.67
N ALA A 58 -2.55 -26.37 28.35
CA ALA A 58 -2.27 -25.05 27.76
C ALA A 58 -3.13 -24.84 26.51
N SER A 59 -3.71 -23.63 26.36
CA SER A 59 -4.53 -23.29 25.20
C SER A 59 -3.70 -23.41 23.90
N GLU A 60 -4.38 -23.73 22.81
CA GLU A 60 -3.77 -23.78 21.48
C GLU A 60 -3.09 -22.45 21.12
N ALA A 61 -3.75 -21.31 21.40
CA ALA A 61 -3.18 -19.99 21.18
C ALA A 61 -1.84 -19.80 21.92
N ARG A 62 -1.71 -20.30 23.15
CA ARG A 62 -0.46 -20.20 23.92
C ARG A 62 0.64 -21.09 23.32
N ARG A 63 0.30 -22.31 22.91
CA ARG A 63 1.24 -23.21 22.21
C ARG A 63 1.71 -22.61 20.90
N ASN A 64 0.77 -22.12 20.07
CA ASN A 64 1.09 -21.50 18.80
C ASN A 64 1.97 -20.25 18.96
N ALA A 65 1.69 -19.41 19.95
CA ALA A 65 2.51 -18.22 20.21
C ALA A 65 3.97 -18.57 20.51
N VAL A 66 4.22 -19.62 21.29
CA VAL A 66 5.58 -20.07 21.59
C VAL A 66 6.23 -20.76 20.39
N ALA A 67 5.50 -21.62 19.69
CA ALA A 67 5.98 -22.30 18.50
C ALA A 67 6.34 -21.31 17.37
N HIS A 68 5.50 -20.31 17.14
CA HIS A 68 5.79 -19.25 16.16
C HIS A 68 7.02 -18.45 16.56
N ALA A 69 7.17 -18.08 17.84
CA ALA A 69 8.37 -17.39 18.30
C ALA A 69 9.66 -18.20 18.06
N LEU A 70 9.64 -19.50 18.35
CA LEU A 70 10.78 -20.37 18.09
C LEU A 70 11.09 -20.52 16.60
N ARG A 71 10.06 -20.69 15.77
CA ARG A 71 10.20 -20.66 14.31
C ARG A 71 10.85 -19.37 13.84
N ASP A 72 10.37 -18.22 14.31
CA ASP A 72 10.82 -16.90 13.87
C ASP A 72 12.29 -16.65 14.28
N PHE A 73 12.74 -17.14 15.44
CA PHE A 73 14.15 -17.17 15.82
C PHE A 73 15.00 -17.98 14.82
N HIS A 74 14.52 -19.16 14.42
CA HIS A 74 15.20 -19.99 13.43
C HIS A 74 15.29 -19.27 12.07
N LEU A 75 14.19 -18.71 11.59
CA LEU A 75 14.13 -17.95 10.33
C LEU A 75 15.04 -16.71 10.34
N ALA A 76 15.32 -16.14 11.51
CA ALA A 76 16.27 -15.05 11.68
C ALA A 76 17.74 -15.52 11.81
N GLY A 77 17.98 -16.81 11.72
CA GLY A 77 19.32 -17.37 11.73
C GLY A 77 19.95 -17.47 13.13
N VAL A 78 19.14 -17.60 14.21
CA VAL A 78 19.67 -17.75 15.59
C VAL A 78 20.57 -18.95 15.75
N ASP A 79 20.39 -20.01 14.96
CA ASP A 79 21.12 -21.27 15.01
C ASP A 79 22.40 -21.24 14.15
N LEU A 80 22.64 -20.20 13.37
CA LEU A 80 23.80 -20.10 12.49
C LEU A 80 25.10 -19.93 13.28
N PRO A 81 26.27 -20.41 12.74
CA PRO A 81 27.57 -20.02 13.23
C PRO A 81 27.77 -18.49 13.20
N GLU A 82 28.63 -17.97 14.07
CA GLU A 82 28.72 -16.48 14.23
C GLU A 82 29.10 -15.75 12.95
N HIS A 83 29.93 -16.31 12.08
CA HIS A 83 30.29 -15.70 10.80
C HIS A 83 29.10 -15.63 9.83
N GLU A 84 28.21 -16.65 9.84
CA GLU A 84 26.99 -16.66 9.01
C GLU A 84 25.92 -15.74 9.61
N LYS A 85 25.80 -15.65 10.94
CA LYS A 85 24.95 -14.64 11.60
C LYS A 85 25.33 -13.23 11.20
N GLN A 86 26.64 -12.94 11.20
CA GLN A 86 27.13 -11.64 10.78
C GLN A 86 26.76 -11.38 9.31
N ARG A 87 26.95 -12.36 8.42
CA ARG A 87 26.57 -12.25 7.02
C ARG A 87 25.05 -12.02 6.86
N PHE A 88 24.23 -12.76 7.61
CA PHE A 88 22.78 -12.59 7.60
C PHE A 88 22.37 -11.17 8.04
N ARG A 89 22.99 -10.61 9.08
CA ARG A 89 22.79 -9.22 9.51
C ARG A 89 23.10 -8.22 8.40
N GLU A 90 24.23 -8.36 7.73
CA GLU A 90 24.62 -7.52 6.60
C GLU A 90 23.63 -7.58 5.45
N ILE A 91 23.12 -8.77 5.16
CA ILE A 91 22.07 -8.97 4.14
C ILE A 91 20.80 -8.23 4.55
N MET A 92 20.33 -8.35 5.79
CA MET A 92 19.10 -7.67 6.26
C MET A 92 19.25 -6.15 6.21
N GLN A 93 20.39 -5.60 6.63
CA GLN A 93 20.68 -4.17 6.52
C GLN A 93 20.71 -3.70 5.06
N SER A 94 21.34 -4.46 4.17
CA SER A 94 21.40 -4.16 2.75
C SER A 94 20.02 -4.21 2.11
N LEU A 95 19.22 -5.24 2.42
CA LEU A 95 17.85 -5.36 1.91
C LEU A 95 16.99 -4.19 2.37
N ALA A 96 17.04 -3.80 3.65
CA ALA A 96 16.29 -2.66 4.16
C ALA A 96 16.64 -1.36 3.42
N ALA A 97 17.93 -1.10 3.20
CA ALA A 97 18.40 0.09 2.49
C ALA A 97 17.97 0.09 1.00
N ILE A 98 18.16 -1.04 0.30
CA ILE A 98 17.84 -1.14 -1.13
C ILE A 98 16.32 -1.08 -1.36
N GLN A 99 15.51 -1.68 -0.49
CA GLN A 99 14.05 -1.61 -0.58
C GLN A 99 13.54 -0.18 -0.35
N ALA A 100 14.12 0.55 0.60
CA ALA A 100 13.79 1.95 0.79
C ALA A 100 14.18 2.81 -0.43
N ASP A 101 15.36 2.57 -1.02
CA ASP A 101 15.80 3.25 -2.24
C ASP A 101 14.88 2.91 -3.43
N PHE A 102 14.47 1.65 -3.57
CA PHE A 102 13.52 1.20 -4.57
C PHE A 102 12.19 1.97 -4.50
N ASP A 103 11.60 2.07 -3.31
CA ASP A 103 10.35 2.79 -3.10
C ASP A 103 10.51 4.30 -3.36
N HIS A 104 11.63 4.90 -2.92
CA HIS A 104 11.92 6.31 -3.16
C HIS A 104 12.04 6.63 -4.65
N ARG A 105 12.72 5.79 -5.43
CA ARG A 105 12.87 5.98 -6.88
C ARG A 105 11.51 5.95 -7.60
N ILE A 106 10.60 5.04 -7.22
CA ILE A 106 9.24 5.03 -7.78
C ILE A 106 8.51 6.32 -7.47
N GLN A 107 8.61 6.79 -6.22
CA GLN A 107 7.96 8.02 -5.80
C GLN A 107 8.55 9.24 -6.51
N ASP A 108 9.88 9.36 -6.53
CA ASP A 108 10.57 10.49 -7.16
C ASP A 108 10.30 10.52 -8.67
N ALA A 109 10.29 9.36 -9.35
CA ALA A 109 9.92 9.25 -10.75
C ALA A 109 8.46 9.68 -11.01
N SER A 110 7.54 9.33 -10.11
CA SER A 110 6.14 9.73 -10.22
C SER A 110 5.94 11.24 -9.99
N ASP A 111 6.60 11.79 -8.97
CA ASP A 111 6.49 13.21 -8.61
C ASP A 111 7.16 14.14 -9.64
N ALA A 112 8.22 13.66 -10.29
CA ALA A 112 8.92 14.42 -11.32
C ALA A 112 8.20 14.40 -12.68
N TRP A 113 7.39 13.37 -12.94
CA TRP A 113 6.67 13.27 -14.20
C TRP A 113 5.56 14.32 -14.26
N ALA A 114 5.56 15.09 -15.35
CA ALA A 114 4.53 16.09 -15.60
C ALA A 114 4.37 16.32 -17.09
N LEU A 115 3.13 16.40 -17.55
CA LEU A 115 2.78 16.68 -18.94
C LEU A 115 2.11 18.06 -19.03
N PRO A 116 2.78 19.05 -19.65
CA PRO A 116 2.14 20.33 -19.95
C PRO A 116 1.17 20.18 -21.11
N VAL A 117 -0.01 20.81 -20.98
CA VAL A 117 -1.03 20.88 -22.02
C VAL A 117 -1.47 22.34 -22.15
N ASP A 118 -1.43 22.86 -23.37
CA ASP A 118 -1.77 24.24 -23.65
C ASP A 118 -3.12 24.34 -24.39
N ASP A 119 -3.58 23.27 -25.02
CA ASP A 119 -4.84 23.20 -25.76
C ASP A 119 -5.91 22.48 -24.94
N ALA A 120 -7.02 23.17 -24.67
CA ALA A 120 -8.14 22.62 -23.92
C ALA A 120 -8.81 21.43 -24.62
N ASP A 121 -8.76 21.37 -25.95
CA ASP A 121 -9.37 20.29 -26.73
C ASP A 121 -8.67 18.94 -26.47
N GLU A 122 -7.38 18.95 -26.10
CA GLU A 122 -6.65 17.74 -25.71
C GLU A 122 -7.15 17.13 -24.40
N LEU A 123 -7.84 17.93 -23.59
CA LEU A 123 -8.35 17.55 -22.25
C LEU A 123 -9.85 17.19 -22.26
N GLU A 124 -10.46 17.06 -23.44
CA GLU A 124 -11.86 16.68 -23.57
C GLU A 124 -12.15 15.38 -22.82
N GLY A 125 -13.29 15.34 -22.10
CA GLY A 125 -13.72 14.21 -21.27
C GLY A 125 -13.27 14.28 -19.83
N LEU A 126 -12.27 15.10 -19.48
CA LEU A 126 -11.84 15.28 -18.10
C LEU A 126 -12.80 16.17 -17.31
N SER A 127 -13.03 15.85 -16.05
CA SER A 127 -13.93 16.62 -15.18
C SER A 127 -13.34 17.98 -14.82
N THR A 128 -14.22 18.93 -14.50
CA THR A 128 -13.84 20.28 -14.06
C THR A 128 -12.87 20.24 -12.86
N GLN A 129 -13.03 19.29 -11.96
CA GLN A 129 -12.16 19.14 -10.79
C GLN A 129 -10.72 18.77 -11.21
N VAL A 130 -10.56 17.85 -12.17
CA VAL A 130 -9.24 17.46 -12.71
C VAL A 130 -8.59 18.66 -13.41
N LEU A 131 -9.36 19.39 -14.23
CA LEU A 131 -8.87 20.58 -14.95
C LEU A 131 -8.42 21.68 -13.99
N GLN A 132 -9.20 21.97 -12.94
CA GLN A 132 -8.83 22.95 -11.91
C GLN A 132 -7.54 22.58 -11.19
N ARG A 133 -7.37 21.31 -10.83
CA ARG A 133 -6.13 20.81 -10.21
C ARG A 133 -4.94 20.96 -11.14
N ALA A 134 -5.08 20.58 -12.41
CA ALA A 134 -4.02 20.70 -13.39
C ALA A 134 -3.63 22.16 -13.64
N ALA A 135 -4.60 23.09 -13.68
CA ALA A 135 -4.34 24.52 -13.79
C ALA A 135 -3.65 25.09 -12.54
N ALA A 136 -4.09 24.68 -11.34
CA ALA A 136 -3.43 25.06 -10.08
C ALA A 136 -1.97 24.57 -10.02
N GLU A 137 -1.71 23.34 -10.48
CA GLU A 137 -0.35 22.79 -10.53
C GLU A 137 0.52 23.51 -11.55
N ALA A 138 -0.01 23.87 -12.73
CA ALA A 138 0.65 24.71 -13.70
C ALA A 138 1.05 26.07 -13.10
N SER A 139 0.09 26.75 -12.46
CA SER A 139 0.31 28.04 -11.79
C SER A 139 1.37 27.93 -10.67
N ARG A 140 1.31 26.88 -9.85
CA ARG A 140 2.30 26.62 -8.78
C ARG A 140 3.72 26.49 -9.33
N ARG A 141 3.87 25.91 -10.53
CA ARG A 141 5.17 25.79 -11.23
C ARG A 141 5.46 26.96 -12.18
N GLY A 142 4.69 28.06 -12.11
CA GLY A 142 4.93 29.28 -12.90
C GLY A 142 4.63 29.13 -14.40
N ARG A 143 3.67 28.28 -14.77
CA ARG A 143 3.21 28.05 -16.14
C ARG A 143 1.78 28.51 -16.35
N GLU A 144 1.44 28.88 -17.59
CA GLU A 144 0.07 29.00 -18.08
C GLU A 144 -0.43 27.63 -18.56
N GLY A 145 -1.74 27.50 -18.80
CA GLY A 145 -2.38 26.27 -19.25
C GLY A 145 -2.56 25.23 -18.12
N TRP A 146 -2.39 23.99 -18.44
CA TRP A 146 -2.58 22.86 -17.54
C TRP A 146 -1.29 22.05 -17.40
N LEU A 147 -1.05 21.51 -16.21
CA LEU A 147 0.04 20.59 -15.94
C LEU A 147 -0.52 19.32 -15.29
N LEU A 148 -0.62 18.27 -16.06
CA LEU A 148 -1.06 16.97 -15.58
C LEU A 148 0.10 16.22 -14.92
N THR A 149 -0.12 15.67 -13.74
CA THR A 149 0.85 14.91 -12.94
C THR A 149 0.51 13.43 -12.91
N LEU A 150 1.49 12.57 -12.59
CA LEU A 150 1.34 11.12 -12.59
C LEU A 150 0.87 10.58 -11.20
N ASP A 151 0.08 11.37 -10.47
CA ASP A 151 -0.62 10.87 -9.30
C ASP A 151 -1.78 9.94 -9.71
N TYR A 152 -2.14 9.00 -8.82
CA TYR A 152 -3.15 8.00 -9.16
C TYR A 152 -4.51 8.59 -9.55
N PRO A 153 -5.07 9.60 -8.84
CA PRO A 153 -6.34 10.20 -9.26
C PRO A 153 -6.30 10.84 -10.65
N THR A 154 -5.20 11.50 -11.02
CA THR A 154 -5.04 12.08 -12.36
C THR A 154 -4.87 10.98 -13.41
N TYR A 155 -4.02 9.98 -13.15
CA TYR A 155 -3.84 8.83 -14.02
C TYR A 155 -5.18 8.12 -14.28
N HIS A 156 -5.90 7.78 -13.22
CA HIS A 156 -7.21 7.11 -13.33
C HIS A 156 -8.22 7.95 -14.13
N ALA A 157 -8.30 9.25 -13.89
CA ALA A 157 -9.20 10.13 -14.62
C ALA A 157 -8.87 10.19 -16.12
N VAL A 158 -7.59 10.31 -16.48
CA VAL A 158 -7.14 10.30 -17.88
C VAL A 158 -7.45 8.98 -18.55
N MET A 159 -7.07 7.86 -17.93
CA MET A 159 -7.28 6.52 -18.49
C MET A 159 -8.75 6.14 -18.67
N THR A 160 -9.64 6.71 -17.84
CA THR A 160 -11.08 6.37 -17.85
C THR A 160 -11.91 7.33 -18.69
N HIS A 161 -11.52 8.62 -18.74
CA HIS A 161 -12.43 9.66 -19.26
C HIS A 161 -11.87 10.49 -20.41
N ALA A 162 -10.53 10.60 -20.57
CA ALA A 162 -9.97 11.43 -21.64
C ALA A 162 -10.33 10.89 -23.02
N GLU A 163 -10.96 11.73 -23.87
CA GLU A 163 -11.31 11.36 -25.25
C GLU A 163 -10.06 11.25 -26.14
N ASN A 164 -9.03 12.05 -25.86
CA ASN A 164 -7.77 12.00 -26.59
C ASN A 164 -7.00 10.70 -26.32
N ARG A 165 -6.95 9.83 -27.33
CA ARG A 165 -6.25 8.54 -27.23
C ARG A 165 -4.75 8.70 -27.02
N GLY A 166 -4.11 9.69 -27.66
CA GLY A 166 -2.68 9.96 -27.49
C GLY A 166 -2.33 10.40 -26.06
N LEU A 167 -3.23 11.12 -25.41
CA LEU A 167 -3.09 11.48 -24.01
C LEU A 167 -3.11 10.23 -23.11
N ARG A 168 -4.06 9.30 -23.34
CA ARG A 168 -4.11 8.03 -22.62
C ARG A 168 -2.85 7.19 -22.81
N GLU A 169 -2.38 7.07 -24.07
CA GLU A 169 -1.15 6.36 -24.40
C GLU A 169 0.07 6.95 -23.65
N THR A 170 0.21 8.28 -23.65
CA THR A 170 1.27 8.99 -22.93
C THR A 170 1.24 8.71 -21.43
N PHE A 171 0.06 8.77 -20.83
CA PHE A 171 -0.13 8.48 -19.41
C PHE A 171 0.15 7.00 -19.09
N TYR A 172 -0.33 6.09 -19.92
CA TYR A 172 -0.06 4.67 -19.76
C TYR A 172 1.44 4.39 -19.75
N HIS A 173 2.17 4.87 -20.75
CA HIS A 173 3.61 4.70 -20.79
C HIS A 173 4.31 5.35 -19.60
N GLY A 174 3.96 6.59 -19.25
CA GLY A 174 4.51 7.23 -18.06
C GLY A 174 4.32 6.40 -16.79
N TRP A 175 3.15 5.77 -16.65
CA TRP A 175 2.82 4.97 -15.48
C TRP A 175 3.56 3.62 -15.44
N VAL A 176 3.57 2.86 -16.54
CA VAL A 176 4.10 1.49 -16.54
C VAL A 176 5.62 1.43 -16.65
N THR A 177 6.26 2.52 -17.11
CA THR A 177 7.73 2.57 -17.26
C THR A 177 8.42 3.39 -16.16
N ARG A 178 7.68 3.95 -15.20
CA ARG A 178 8.30 4.73 -14.14
C ARG A 178 9.30 3.90 -13.32
N ALA A 179 10.42 4.51 -13.01
CA ALA A 179 11.52 3.90 -12.26
C ALA A 179 12.02 2.56 -12.86
N SER A 180 12.01 2.45 -14.20
CA SER A 180 12.56 1.32 -14.94
C SER A 180 13.58 1.80 -15.97
N ASP A 181 14.25 0.85 -16.63
CA ASP A 181 15.16 1.10 -17.78
C ASP A 181 14.47 1.73 -19.00
N GLN A 182 13.13 1.68 -19.05
CA GLN A 182 12.28 2.33 -20.06
C GLN A 182 11.78 3.71 -19.62
N GLY A 183 12.06 4.10 -18.38
CA GLY A 183 11.64 5.38 -17.82
C GLY A 183 12.34 6.59 -18.42
N ALA A 184 11.74 7.76 -18.24
CA ALA A 184 12.29 9.02 -18.80
C ALA A 184 13.62 9.45 -18.16
N ASN A 185 13.97 8.95 -16.99
CA ASN A 185 15.17 9.31 -16.25
C ASN A 185 15.87 8.06 -15.66
N ALA A 186 17.05 7.76 -16.19
CA ALA A 186 17.89 6.64 -15.76
C ALA A 186 18.34 6.72 -14.29
N GLU A 187 18.32 7.89 -13.68
CA GLU A 187 18.65 8.09 -12.26
C GLU A 187 17.72 7.29 -11.34
N TRP A 188 16.47 7.07 -11.76
CA TRP A 188 15.48 6.32 -10.99
C TRP A 188 15.29 4.87 -11.41
N ASP A 189 16.11 4.38 -12.34
CA ASP A 189 16.03 2.98 -12.78
C ASP A 189 16.30 2.02 -11.61
N ASN A 190 15.36 1.14 -11.35
CA ASN A 190 15.42 0.14 -10.28
C ASN A 190 15.94 -1.24 -10.73
N SER A 191 16.39 -1.40 -11.97
CA SER A 191 16.83 -2.70 -12.47
C SER A 191 17.94 -3.31 -11.62
N ASP A 192 18.98 -2.53 -11.29
CA ASP A 192 20.06 -2.98 -10.40
C ASP A 192 19.55 -3.29 -8.97
N ASN A 193 18.59 -2.52 -8.47
CA ASN A 193 18.00 -2.78 -7.15
C ASN A 193 17.24 -4.11 -7.14
N ILE A 194 16.50 -4.43 -8.21
CA ILE A 194 15.78 -5.71 -8.36
C ILE A 194 16.78 -6.88 -8.32
N ASP A 195 17.83 -6.82 -9.13
CA ASP A 195 18.84 -7.90 -9.17
C ASP A 195 19.52 -8.10 -7.83
N ARG A 196 19.89 -7.03 -7.15
CA ARG A 196 20.50 -7.09 -5.82
C ARG A 196 19.53 -7.63 -4.76
N ILE A 197 18.26 -7.21 -4.76
CA ILE A 197 17.24 -7.72 -3.85
C ILE A 197 17.05 -9.23 -4.04
N LEU A 198 16.95 -9.68 -5.31
CA LEU A 198 16.77 -11.10 -5.61
C LEU A 198 17.98 -11.93 -5.16
N ALA A 199 19.20 -11.46 -5.42
CA ALA A 199 20.43 -12.15 -5.02
C ALA A 199 20.54 -12.24 -3.47
N LEU A 200 20.32 -11.13 -2.75
CA LEU A 200 20.40 -11.11 -1.30
C LEU A 200 19.30 -11.94 -0.64
N ARG A 201 18.08 -11.92 -1.18
CA ARG A 201 16.99 -12.78 -0.70
C ARG A 201 17.29 -14.26 -0.89
N HIS A 202 17.90 -14.63 -2.03
CA HIS A 202 18.31 -16.00 -2.28
C HIS A 202 19.41 -16.45 -1.29
N GLU A 203 20.44 -15.62 -1.09
CA GLU A 203 21.51 -15.89 -0.13
C GLU A 203 20.97 -16.03 1.30
N ALA A 204 20.10 -15.13 1.76
CA ALA A 204 19.49 -15.19 3.08
C ALA A 204 18.71 -16.50 3.28
N ALA A 205 17.90 -16.90 2.30
CA ALA A 205 17.14 -18.15 2.35
C ALA A 205 18.06 -19.38 2.47
N ASN A 206 19.13 -19.42 1.67
CA ASN A 206 20.10 -20.53 1.73
C ASN A 206 20.84 -20.62 3.08
N LEU A 207 21.21 -19.49 3.68
CA LEU A 207 21.85 -19.47 5.00
C LEU A 207 20.98 -20.15 6.06
N VAL A 208 19.66 -19.96 6.03
CA VAL A 208 18.72 -20.57 6.99
C VAL A 208 18.11 -21.89 6.50
N GLY A 209 18.71 -22.54 5.48
CA GLY A 209 18.40 -23.89 5.07
C GLY A 209 17.27 -24.06 4.05
N PHE A 210 16.78 -22.99 3.42
CA PHE A 210 15.78 -23.05 2.35
C PHE A 210 16.46 -23.06 0.97
N ARG A 211 15.86 -23.75 -0.01
CA ARG A 211 16.39 -23.80 -1.39
C ARG A 211 16.31 -22.46 -2.11
N ASN A 212 15.32 -21.65 -1.76
CA ASN A 212 15.06 -20.36 -2.38
C ASN A 212 14.22 -19.48 -1.46
N TYR A 213 14.10 -18.19 -1.82
CA TYR A 213 13.35 -17.21 -1.04
C TYR A 213 11.83 -17.47 -1.01
N ALA A 214 11.26 -18.12 -2.02
CA ALA A 214 9.83 -18.44 -2.01
C ALA A 214 9.50 -19.45 -0.90
N GLU A 215 10.31 -20.50 -0.72
CA GLU A 215 10.14 -21.43 0.40
C GLU A 215 10.33 -20.74 1.76
N TYR A 216 11.40 -19.95 1.89
CA TYR A 216 11.63 -19.15 3.10
C TYR A 216 10.45 -18.23 3.43
N SER A 217 9.91 -17.53 2.43
CA SER A 217 8.76 -16.63 2.57
C SER A 217 7.48 -17.38 2.98
N LEU A 218 7.29 -18.61 2.52
CA LEU A 218 6.12 -19.42 2.87
C LEU A 218 6.17 -20.03 4.26
N ALA A 219 7.33 -20.11 4.90
CA ALA A 219 7.48 -20.70 6.23
C ALA A 219 6.57 -20.09 7.32
N THR A 220 6.09 -18.88 7.11
CA THR A 220 5.17 -18.17 8.01
C THR A 220 3.75 -18.02 7.44
N LYS A 221 3.45 -18.63 6.31
CA LYS A 221 2.17 -18.46 5.57
C LYS A 221 1.38 -19.77 5.55
N MET A 222 0.14 -19.68 5.04
CA MET A 222 -0.78 -20.83 5.00
C MET A 222 -0.47 -21.80 3.85
N ALA A 223 0.13 -21.33 2.75
CA ALA A 223 0.51 -22.20 1.65
C ALA A 223 1.75 -23.05 2.03
N GLU A 224 1.71 -24.33 1.71
CA GLU A 224 2.72 -25.29 2.13
C GLU A 224 3.97 -25.29 1.24
N SER A 225 3.81 -24.91 -0.04
CA SER A 225 4.93 -24.90 -0.99
C SER A 225 4.73 -23.89 -2.13
N PRO A 226 5.83 -23.44 -2.79
CA PRO A 226 5.74 -22.64 -4.00
C PRO A 226 4.96 -23.33 -5.13
N GLU A 227 5.06 -24.64 -5.24
CA GLU A 227 4.36 -25.46 -6.22
C GLU A 227 2.83 -25.36 -6.02
N GLN A 228 2.34 -25.46 -4.79
CA GLN A 228 0.93 -25.28 -4.45
C GLN A 228 0.42 -23.89 -4.86
N VAL A 229 1.20 -22.84 -4.60
CA VAL A 229 0.82 -21.48 -5.02
C VAL A 229 0.75 -21.36 -6.53
N ILE A 230 1.74 -21.92 -7.26
CA ILE A 230 1.76 -21.90 -8.74
C ILE A 230 0.59 -22.68 -9.32
N GLU A 231 0.27 -23.85 -8.77
CA GLU A 231 -0.86 -24.65 -9.21
C GLU A 231 -2.18 -23.91 -9.02
N PHE A 232 -2.40 -23.33 -7.85
CA PHE A 232 -3.56 -22.49 -7.57
C PHE A 232 -3.70 -21.34 -8.55
N LEU A 233 -2.60 -20.60 -8.81
CA LEU A 233 -2.62 -19.46 -9.74
C LEU A 233 -2.87 -19.90 -11.20
N ARG A 234 -2.32 -21.05 -11.61
CA ARG A 234 -2.58 -21.64 -12.96
C ARG A 234 -4.04 -22.08 -13.11
N ASP A 235 -4.59 -22.71 -12.08
CA ASP A 235 -6.00 -23.11 -12.06
C ASP A 235 -6.90 -21.88 -12.18
N LEU A 236 -6.68 -20.86 -11.37
CA LEU A 236 -7.41 -19.59 -11.43
C LEU A 236 -7.29 -18.93 -12.81
N ALA A 237 -6.09 -18.87 -13.38
CA ALA A 237 -5.86 -18.31 -14.72
C ALA A 237 -6.60 -19.10 -15.81
N SER A 238 -6.63 -20.45 -15.70
CA SER A 238 -7.33 -21.29 -16.67
C SER A 238 -8.85 -21.08 -16.66
N HIS A 239 -9.45 -20.89 -15.48
CA HIS A 239 -10.87 -20.61 -15.33
C HIS A 239 -11.28 -19.20 -15.77
N SER A 240 -10.43 -18.19 -15.53
CA SER A 240 -10.73 -16.81 -15.88
C SER A 240 -10.45 -16.45 -17.35
N ARG A 241 -9.59 -17.22 -18.04
CA ARG A 241 -9.13 -16.88 -19.41
C ARG A 241 -10.29 -16.72 -20.40
N LEU A 242 -11.24 -17.65 -20.42
CA LEU A 242 -12.35 -17.62 -21.38
C LEU A 242 -13.25 -16.40 -21.16
N ALA A 243 -13.50 -16.03 -19.90
CA ALA A 243 -14.26 -14.84 -19.58
C ALA A 243 -13.51 -13.57 -20.02
N ALA A 244 -12.22 -13.45 -19.70
CA ALA A 244 -11.39 -12.32 -20.09
C ALA A 244 -11.28 -12.17 -21.63
N GLU A 245 -11.16 -13.28 -22.36
CA GLU A 245 -11.16 -13.28 -23.84
C GLU A 245 -12.51 -12.81 -24.41
N ALA A 246 -13.63 -13.23 -23.81
CA ALA A 246 -14.96 -12.79 -24.23
C ALA A 246 -15.19 -11.31 -23.94
N GLU A 247 -14.79 -10.81 -22.78
CA GLU A 247 -14.88 -9.39 -22.40
C GLU A 247 -14.02 -8.51 -23.33
N LEU A 248 -12.79 -8.95 -23.66
CA LEU A 248 -11.95 -8.24 -24.60
C LEU A 248 -12.54 -8.25 -26.02
N ALA A 249 -13.16 -9.35 -26.45
CA ALA A 249 -13.85 -9.43 -27.74
C ALA A 249 -15.04 -8.44 -27.76
N GLU A 250 -15.83 -8.36 -26.67
CA GLU A 250 -16.92 -7.39 -26.56
C GLU A 250 -16.41 -5.94 -26.69
N LEU A 251 -15.29 -5.58 -26.07
CA LEU A 251 -14.71 -4.23 -26.19
C LEU A 251 -14.25 -3.93 -27.63
N ARG A 252 -13.71 -4.94 -28.34
CA ARG A 252 -13.32 -4.80 -29.75
C ARG A 252 -14.54 -4.61 -30.65
N ASP A 253 -15.58 -5.38 -30.44
CA ASP A 253 -16.82 -5.28 -31.21
C ASP A 253 -17.51 -3.94 -30.96
N PHE A 254 -17.55 -3.49 -29.71
CA PHE A 254 -18.11 -2.20 -29.33
C PHE A 254 -17.36 -1.01 -29.94
N SER A 255 -16.02 -1.04 -29.90
CA SER A 255 -15.20 0.09 -30.36
C SER A 255 -14.94 0.07 -31.88
N GLY A 256 -15.00 -1.09 -32.53
CA GLY A 256 -14.63 -1.28 -33.93
C GLY A 256 -13.15 -1.05 -34.24
N MET A 257 -12.28 -1.05 -33.22
CA MET A 257 -10.88 -0.74 -33.35
C MET A 257 -9.97 -1.81 -32.68
N VAL A 258 -8.66 -1.77 -32.97
CA VAL A 258 -7.69 -2.54 -32.21
C VAL A 258 -7.57 -1.91 -30.81
N VAL A 259 -7.95 -2.69 -29.80
CA VAL A 259 -7.92 -2.28 -28.38
C VAL A 259 -6.53 -2.49 -27.83
N GLU A 260 -5.88 -1.40 -27.43
CA GLU A 260 -4.59 -1.37 -26.75
C GLU A 260 -4.79 -1.22 -25.23
N PRO A 261 -3.77 -1.48 -24.41
CA PRO A 261 -3.89 -1.39 -22.95
C PRO A 261 -4.43 -0.05 -22.44
N TRP A 262 -4.09 1.05 -23.09
CA TRP A 262 -4.56 2.40 -22.74
C TRP A 262 -6.00 2.71 -23.19
N ASP A 263 -6.64 1.81 -23.92
CA ASP A 263 -8.03 1.96 -24.33
C ASP A 263 -9.01 1.23 -23.39
N VAL A 264 -8.53 0.25 -22.65
CA VAL A 264 -9.40 -0.70 -21.90
C VAL A 264 -10.29 0.03 -20.90
N SER A 265 -9.73 0.83 -20.00
CA SER A 265 -10.51 1.56 -18.96
C SER A 265 -11.50 2.53 -19.57
N PHE A 266 -11.09 3.25 -20.61
CA PHE A 266 -11.95 4.18 -21.34
C PHE A 266 -13.14 3.46 -22.01
N LEU A 267 -12.85 2.39 -22.74
CA LEU A 267 -13.89 1.63 -23.44
C LEU A 267 -14.85 0.93 -22.46
N LEU A 268 -14.35 0.41 -21.34
CA LEU A 268 -15.20 -0.16 -20.29
C LEU A 268 -16.17 0.87 -19.72
N GLU A 269 -15.71 2.11 -19.46
CA GLU A 269 -16.61 3.16 -18.97
C GLU A 269 -17.65 3.56 -20.02
N LYS A 270 -17.26 3.65 -21.30
CA LYS A 270 -18.19 3.92 -22.41
C LYS A 270 -19.22 2.81 -22.59
N LEU A 271 -18.79 1.55 -22.55
CA LEU A 271 -19.67 0.39 -22.65
C LEU A 271 -20.64 0.31 -21.45
N LYS A 272 -20.16 0.63 -20.25
CA LYS A 272 -20.98 0.72 -19.04
C LYS A 272 -22.06 1.81 -19.18
N GLN A 273 -21.69 2.97 -19.69
CA GLN A 273 -22.63 4.06 -19.96
C GLN A 273 -23.70 3.66 -20.97
N GLU A 274 -23.31 2.97 -22.07
CA GLU A 274 -24.25 2.48 -23.08
C GLU A 274 -25.20 1.42 -22.51
N LYS A 275 -24.68 0.42 -21.81
CA LYS A 275 -25.48 -0.70 -21.29
C LYS A 275 -26.40 -0.32 -20.14
N PHE A 276 -25.93 0.54 -19.23
CA PHE A 276 -26.59 0.78 -17.95
C PHE A 276 -27.05 2.23 -17.76
N SER A 277 -26.70 3.13 -18.68
CA SER A 277 -26.97 4.59 -18.55
C SER A 277 -26.43 5.20 -17.25
N ILE A 278 -25.33 4.64 -16.72
CA ILE A 278 -24.65 5.07 -15.49
C ILE A 278 -23.21 5.48 -15.83
N SER A 279 -22.78 6.63 -15.34
CA SER A 279 -21.38 7.02 -15.37
C SER A 279 -20.81 7.16 -13.96
N ASN A 280 -19.55 6.77 -13.79
CA ASN A 280 -18.85 6.93 -12.51
C ASN A 280 -18.80 8.41 -12.08
N GLU A 281 -18.63 9.34 -13.03
CA GLU A 281 -18.61 10.78 -12.74
C GLU A 281 -19.97 11.29 -12.22
N ALA A 282 -21.09 10.82 -12.80
CA ALA A 282 -22.43 11.18 -12.32
C ALA A 282 -22.70 10.62 -10.91
N LEU A 283 -22.10 9.50 -10.56
CA LEU A 283 -22.26 8.90 -9.22
C LEU A 283 -21.47 9.64 -8.14
N ARG A 284 -20.34 10.27 -8.46
CA ARG A 284 -19.46 10.94 -7.47
C ARG A 284 -20.17 11.96 -6.60
N GLN A 285 -21.15 12.70 -7.15
CA GLN A 285 -21.93 13.69 -6.39
C GLN A 285 -22.67 13.10 -5.18
N TYR A 286 -22.91 11.78 -5.16
CA TYR A 286 -23.56 11.09 -4.06
C TYR A 286 -22.56 10.60 -3.00
N PHE A 287 -21.25 10.71 -3.25
CA PHE A 287 -20.18 10.22 -2.40
C PHE A 287 -19.21 11.32 -1.94
N PRO A 288 -19.68 12.40 -1.27
CA PRO A 288 -18.76 13.29 -0.58
C PRO A 288 -17.95 12.51 0.47
N ALA A 289 -16.64 12.69 0.51
CA ALA A 289 -15.75 11.93 1.40
C ALA A 289 -16.18 11.98 2.87
N THR A 290 -16.64 13.16 3.35
CA THR A 290 -17.14 13.32 4.72
C THR A 290 -18.39 12.50 4.98
N MET A 291 -19.31 12.38 4.02
CA MET A 291 -20.52 11.57 4.15
C MET A 291 -20.20 10.08 4.11
N VAL A 292 -19.26 9.67 3.26
CA VAL A 292 -18.81 8.28 3.15
C VAL A 292 -18.16 7.82 4.45
N VAL A 293 -17.25 8.62 5.01
CA VAL A 293 -16.59 8.31 6.30
C VAL A 293 -17.62 8.27 7.44
N SER A 294 -18.55 9.22 7.49
CA SER A 294 -19.62 9.21 8.49
C SER A 294 -20.51 7.98 8.38
N GLY A 295 -20.88 7.58 7.15
CA GLY A 295 -21.68 6.39 6.89
C GLY A 295 -20.93 5.10 7.24
N LEU A 296 -19.62 5.05 6.98
CA LEU A 296 -18.75 3.94 7.40
C LEU A 296 -18.76 3.79 8.93
N PHE A 297 -18.58 4.89 9.66
CA PHE A 297 -18.59 4.87 11.13
C PHE A 297 -19.97 4.50 11.68
N GLU A 298 -21.05 4.99 11.07
CA GLU A 298 -22.41 4.59 11.47
C GLU A 298 -22.61 3.08 11.28
N LEU A 299 -22.21 2.53 10.14
CA LEU A 299 -22.31 1.11 9.87
C LEU A 299 -21.49 0.28 10.89
N ALA A 300 -20.23 0.65 11.12
CA ALA A 300 -19.36 -0.02 12.07
C ALA A 300 -19.89 0.09 13.51
N SER A 301 -20.44 1.25 13.90
CA SER A 301 -21.08 1.42 15.21
C SER A 301 -22.26 0.47 15.41
N ARG A 302 -23.08 0.28 14.38
CA ARG A 302 -24.23 -0.65 14.43
C ARG A 302 -23.81 -2.13 14.45
N LEU A 303 -22.69 -2.47 13.77
CA LEU A 303 -22.21 -3.85 13.70
C LEU A 303 -21.45 -4.28 14.96
N TYR A 304 -20.68 -3.38 15.55
CA TYR A 304 -19.71 -3.71 16.62
C TYR A 304 -20.01 -3.04 17.96
N ASP A 305 -21.09 -2.27 18.07
CA ASP A 305 -21.46 -1.54 19.30
C ASP A 305 -20.32 -0.59 19.77
N VAL A 306 -19.72 0.14 18.84
CA VAL A 306 -18.62 1.08 19.09
C VAL A 306 -18.99 2.50 18.66
N GLU A 307 -18.29 3.48 19.21
CA GLU A 307 -18.41 4.90 18.85
C GLU A 307 -17.07 5.44 18.37
N PHE A 308 -17.11 6.31 17.36
CA PHE A 308 -15.96 7.00 16.79
C PHE A 308 -16.00 8.48 17.10
N ALA A 309 -14.95 9.02 17.68
CA ALA A 309 -14.82 10.43 17.99
C ALA A 309 -13.51 10.98 17.43
N SER A 310 -13.60 12.04 16.63
CA SER A 310 -12.40 12.77 16.19
C SER A 310 -11.72 13.45 17.37
N ASP A 311 -10.39 13.39 17.40
CA ASP A 311 -9.56 14.06 18.40
C ASP A 311 -8.56 15.00 17.72
N PRO A 312 -8.89 16.29 17.61
CA PRO A 312 -8.03 17.27 16.94
C PRO A 312 -6.78 17.64 17.73
N ASP A 313 -6.70 17.27 19.00
CA ASP A 313 -5.55 17.57 19.87
C ASP A 313 -4.38 16.59 19.66
N VAL A 314 -4.63 15.47 18.96
CA VAL A 314 -3.59 14.51 18.62
C VAL A 314 -2.75 15.04 17.46
N VAL A 315 -1.42 15.08 17.66
CA VAL A 315 -0.48 15.53 16.64
C VAL A 315 -0.48 14.57 15.45
N THR A 316 -0.64 15.12 14.26
CA THR A 316 -0.58 14.40 12.98
C THR A 316 0.61 14.87 12.14
N TRP A 317 0.93 14.13 11.08
CA TRP A 317 2.05 14.45 10.16
C TRP A 317 1.64 15.36 8.99
N HIS A 318 0.34 15.57 8.78
CA HIS A 318 -0.22 16.41 7.72
C HIS A 318 -1.57 16.97 8.17
N GLU A 319 -1.96 18.12 7.65
CA GLU A 319 -3.24 18.78 7.99
C GLU A 319 -4.47 17.96 7.60
N ASP A 320 -4.39 17.15 6.53
CA ASP A 320 -5.45 16.24 6.10
C ASP A 320 -5.52 14.95 6.92
N ALA A 321 -4.50 14.65 7.73
CA ALA A 321 -4.50 13.46 8.56
C ALA A 321 -5.28 13.73 9.85
N LEU A 322 -6.23 12.85 10.15
CA LEU A 322 -7.09 12.95 11.32
C LEU A 322 -6.87 11.76 12.25
N TYR A 323 -7.13 11.94 13.54
CA TYR A 323 -7.13 10.87 14.52
C TYR A 323 -8.54 10.64 15.08
N TYR A 324 -8.91 9.36 15.21
CA TYR A 324 -10.18 8.95 15.79
C TYR A 324 -9.96 8.02 16.98
N ARG A 325 -10.66 8.32 18.09
CA ARG A 325 -10.78 7.41 19.23
C ARG A 325 -11.95 6.47 19.02
N VAL A 326 -11.75 5.21 19.37
CA VAL A 326 -12.78 4.19 19.34
C VAL A 326 -13.18 3.85 20.77
N ARG A 327 -14.47 3.95 21.08
CA ARG A 327 -15.03 3.65 22.41
C ARG A 327 -16.06 2.54 22.31
N ASN A 328 -16.13 1.73 23.33
CA ASN A 328 -17.20 0.75 23.44
C ASN A 328 -18.50 1.44 23.95
N ARG A 329 -19.60 0.69 24.00
CA ARG A 329 -20.92 1.16 24.46
C ARG A 329 -20.91 1.72 25.89
N GLY A 330 -19.96 1.32 26.73
CA GLY A 330 -19.77 1.84 28.09
C GLY A 330 -19.00 3.15 28.12
N GLY A 331 -18.59 3.71 27.00
CA GLY A 331 -17.78 4.92 26.91
C GLY A 331 -16.29 4.69 27.19
N GLU A 332 -15.86 3.45 27.38
CA GLU A 332 -14.46 3.09 27.59
C GLU A 332 -13.71 3.11 26.25
N GLU A 333 -12.55 3.76 26.21
CA GLU A 333 -11.69 3.78 25.03
C GLU A 333 -11.05 2.40 24.83
N ILE A 334 -11.21 1.84 23.64
CA ILE A 334 -10.73 0.50 23.28
C ILE A 334 -9.62 0.53 22.20
N GLY A 335 -9.39 1.67 21.56
CA GLY A 335 -8.37 1.88 20.55
C GLY A 335 -8.51 3.21 19.85
N GLY A 336 -7.69 3.42 18.83
CA GLY A 336 -7.76 4.58 17.97
C GLY A 336 -7.06 4.34 16.63
N PHE A 337 -7.26 5.24 15.69
CA PHE A 337 -6.57 5.15 14.40
C PHE A 337 -6.45 6.51 13.73
N TYR A 338 -5.40 6.63 12.93
CA TYR A 338 -5.21 7.76 12.03
C TYR A 338 -5.87 7.46 10.69
N THR A 339 -6.45 8.49 10.07
CA THR A 339 -6.85 8.46 8.66
C THR A 339 -6.00 9.43 7.87
N ASP A 340 -5.51 9.00 6.72
CA ASP A 340 -4.82 9.84 5.75
C ASP A 340 -5.34 9.47 4.34
N LEU A 341 -6.42 10.14 3.92
CA LEU A 341 -7.25 9.67 2.82
C LEU A 341 -6.87 10.25 1.45
N PHE A 342 -6.16 11.38 1.37
CA PHE A 342 -5.98 12.12 0.14
C PHE A 342 -4.59 11.99 -0.46
N ALA A 343 -4.53 11.93 -1.80
CA ALA A 343 -3.28 11.93 -2.56
C ALA A 343 -2.58 13.30 -2.47
N ARG A 344 -1.26 13.29 -2.40
CA ARG A 344 -0.39 14.46 -2.48
C ARG A 344 1.01 14.08 -2.91
N SER A 345 1.79 15.06 -3.36
CA SER A 345 3.22 14.85 -3.67
C SER A 345 3.96 14.31 -2.44
N GLY A 346 4.88 13.40 -2.66
CA GLY A 346 5.66 12.75 -1.60
C GLY A 346 4.92 11.65 -0.83
N LYS A 347 3.65 11.40 -1.09
CA LYS A 347 2.91 10.30 -0.48
C LYS A 347 2.91 9.06 -1.37
N ARG A 348 3.22 7.89 -0.79
CA ARG A 348 3.15 6.60 -1.49
C ARG A 348 1.74 6.36 -2.04
N THR A 349 1.65 5.87 -3.27
CA THR A 349 0.39 5.50 -3.93
C THR A 349 -0.17 4.18 -3.39
N GLY A 350 -1.49 3.99 -3.52
CA GLY A 350 -2.21 2.81 -3.05
C GLY A 350 -3.06 3.10 -1.81
N ALA A 351 -3.71 2.07 -1.28
CA ALA A 351 -4.43 2.12 -0.01
C ALA A 351 -3.93 0.97 0.86
N TRP A 352 -3.92 1.18 2.18
CA TRP A 352 -3.50 0.15 3.15
C TRP A 352 -3.94 0.51 4.57
N VAL A 353 -4.06 -0.52 5.39
CA VAL A 353 -4.10 -0.41 6.85
C VAL A 353 -2.80 -0.96 7.42
N ASP A 354 -2.30 -0.34 8.48
CA ASP A 354 -1.12 -0.78 9.22
C ASP A 354 -1.28 -0.53 10.71
N ASP A 355 -0.55 -1.30 11.52
CA ASP A 355 -0.55 -1.14 12.97
C ASP A 355 0.55 -0.19 13.45
N CYS A 356 0.15 0.85 14.19
CA CYS A 356 1.07 1.76 14.88
C CYS A 356 1.46 1.20 16.26
N VAL A 357 0.46 0.78 17.01
CA VAL A 357 0.61 0.20 18.35
C VAL A 357 -0.28 -1.01 18.47
N ASN A 358 0.30 -2.16 18.76
CA ASN A 358 -0.47 -3.38 18.99
C ASN A 358 -1.05 -3.42 20.42
N ARG A 359 -2.25 -3.99 20.56
CA ARG A 359 -2.84 -4.25 21.86
C ARG A 359 -1.96 -5.20 22.68
N LYS A 360 -1.57 -4.76 23.85
CA LYS A 360 -0.79 -5.57 24.82
C LYS A 360 -1.45 -5.48 26.18
N ASN A 361 -1.45 -6.59 26.92
CA ASN A 361 -1.83 -6.60 28.33
C ASN A 361 -0.63 -7.11 29.14
N LEU A 362 0.04 -6.21 29.83
CA LEU A 362 1.17 -6.51 30.68
C LEU A 362 0.82 -6.19 32.14
N ASN A 363 0.82 -7.19 32.98
CA ASN A 363 0.59 -7.05 34.43
C ASN A 363 -0.72 -6.31 34.79
N GLY A 364 -1.78 -6.51 33.99
CA GLY A 364 -3.08 -5.87 34.22
C GLY A 364 -3.22 -4.46 33.63
N SER A 365 -2.16 -3.92 32.99
CA SER A 365 -2.22 -2.68 32.23
C SER A 365 -2.36 -2.99 30.73
N ALA A 366 -3.44 -2.55 30.12
CA ALA A 366 -3.68 -2.69 28.69
C ALA A 366 -3.12 -1.48 27.91
N THR A 367 -2.28 -1.75 26.92
CA THR A 367 -1.95 -0.75 25.89
C THR A 367 -3.03 -0.85 24.82
N LEU A 368 -3.66 0.26 24.49
CA LEU A 368 -4.70 0.31 23.45
C LEU A 368 -4.07 0.26 22.07
N PRO A 369 -4.70 -0.45 21.10
CA PRO A 369 -4.22 -0.50 19.74
C PRO A 369 -4.42 0.85 19.03
N VAL A 370 -3.45 1.19 18.17
CA VAL A 370 -3.54 2.33 17.26
C VAL A 370 -3.18 1.86 15.86
N GLY A 371 -4.02 2.17 14.88
CA GLY A 371 -3.80 1.82 13.48
C GLY A 371 -3.63 3.04 12.58
N PHE A 372 -3.24 2.79 11.34
CA PHE A 372 -3.26 3.74 10.24
C PHE A 372 -4.20 3.24 9.15
N LEU A 373 -5.10 4.10 8.67
CA LEU A 373 -5.91 3.88 7.48
C LEU A 373 -5.49 4.91 6.44
N VAL A 374 -4.86 4.47 5.38
CA VAL A 374 -4.26 5.34 4.36
C VAL A 374 -4.88 5.03 3.00
N CYS A 375 -5.30 6.09 2.28
CA CYS A 375 -5.80 6.01 0.91
C CYS A 375 -5.15 7.09 0.06
N ASN A 376 -5.48 7.13 -1.24
CA ASN A 376 -4.99 8.14 -2.17
C ASN A 376 -6.15 8.67 -3.05
N PHE A 377 -7.23 9.11 -2.40
CA PHE A 377 -8.37 9.73 -3.08
C PHE A 377 -8.04 11.11 -3.62
N SER A 378 -8.87 11.61 -4.52
CA SER A 378 -8.76 13.00 -4.99
C SER A 378 -8.83 13.97 -3.81
N PRO A 379 -7.84 14.86 -3.66
CA PRO A 379 -7.86 15.84 -2.57
C PRO A 379 -9.06 16.77 -2.66
N PRO A 380 -9.44 17.43 -1.54
CA PRO A 380 -10.51 18.42 -1.53
C PRO A 380 -10.26 19.57 -2.52
N ASP A 381 -11.33 20.07 -3.11
CA ASP A 381 -11.32 21.26 -3.96
C ASP A 381 -11.17 22.56 -3.11
N GLU A 382 -11.18 23.71 -3.76
CA GLU A 382 -11.09 25.03 -3.09
C GLU A 382 -12.23 25.30 -2.09
N ARG A 383 -13.32 24.53 -2.16
CA ARG A 383 -14.46 24.60 -1.23
C ARG A 383 -14.32 23.60 -0.08
N GLY A 384 -13.21 22.86 -0.03
CA GLY A 384 -12.96 21.81 0.95
C GLY A 384 -13.76 20.53 0.70
N GLN A 385 -14.28 20.31 -0.53
CA GLN A 385 -15.08 19.15 -0.87
C GLN A 385 -14.28 18.15 -1.72
N SER A 386 -14.20 16.89 -1.28
CA SER A 386 -13.72 15.77 -2.07
C SER A 386 -14.90 14.86 -2.40
N LEU A 387 -15.09 14.59 -3.70
CA LEU A 387 -16.10 13.67 -4.21
C LEU A 387 -15.41 12.36 -4.61
N LEU A 388 -15.80 11.26 -3.97
CA LEU A 388 -15.23 9.93 -4.19
C LEU A 388 -15.90 9.25 -5.40
N THR A 389 -15.15 8.40 -6.07
CA THR A 389 -15.72 7.41 -7.00
C THR A 389 -16.37 6.28 -6.21
N HIS A 390 -17.18 5.45 -6.84
CA HIS A 390 -17.70 4.23 -6.23
C HIS A 390 -16.54 3.29 -5.79
N ASP A 391 -15.48 3.21 -6.60
CA ASP A 391 -14.32 2.38 -6.29
C ASP A 391 -13.54 2.92 -5.08
N ASP A 392 -13.45 4.24 -4.90
CA ASP A 392 -12.89 4.86 -3.69
C ASP A 392 -13.71 4.48 -2.45
N VAL A 393 -15.05 4.45 -2.57
CA VAL A 393 -15.94 4.02 -1.47
C VAL A 393 -15.66 2.56 -1.13
N VAL A 394 -15.60 1.66 -2.12
CA VAL A 394 -15.26 0.25 -1.90
C VAL A 394 -13.90 0.13 -1.22
N THR A 395 -12.91 0.92 -1.67
CA THR A 395 -11.56 0.91 -1.12
C THR A 395 -11.54 1.31 0.36
N VAL A 396 -12.17 2.43 0.75
CA VAL A 396 -12.15 2.85 2.16
C VAL A 396 -12.87 1.86 3.07
N PHE A 397 -13.94 1.23 2.59
CA PHE A 397 -14.64 0.18 3.34
C PHE A 397 -13.79 -1.09 3.46
N HIS A 398 -13.04 -1.45 2.41
CA HIS A 398 -12.11 -2.57 2.42
C HIS A 398 -10.97 -2.36 3.42
N GLU A 399 -10.31 -1.21 3.33
CA GLU A 399 -9.21 -0.87 4.24
C GLU A 399 -9.66 -0.79 5.69
N PHE A 400 -10.82 -0.20 5.93
CA PHE A 400 -11.39 -0.18 7.29
C PHE A 400 -11.75 -1.59 7.79
N GLY A 401 -12.07 -2.50 6.89
CA GLY A 401 -12.39 -3.91 7.19
C GLY A 401 -11.20 -4.69 7.77
N HIS A 402 -9.96 -4.31 7.40
CA HIS A 402 -8.75 -4.91 7.98
C HIS A 402 -8.60 -4.60 9.46
#